data_997146da5d023c61b44558d123b2e160
#
_entry.id   997146da5d023c61b44558d123b2e160
#
_cell.length_a   1.000
_cell.length_b   1.000
_cell.length_c   1.000
_cell.angle_alpha   90.00
_cell.angle_beta   90.00
_cell.angle_gamma   90.00
#
_symmetry.space_group_name_H-M   'P 1'
#
loop_
_entity.id
_entity.type
_entity.pdbx_description
1 polymer ?
#
loop_
_entity_poly.entity_id
_entity_poly.type
_entity_poly.pdbx_seq_one_letter_code
_entity_poly.pdbx_strand_id
1 'polypeptide(L)'
;ENQAMGAPLVLRYRLEALPMAYIIIEPGGTVGYVGDARLIPRKKPELACAYALAGKYLGMRLVYLEAGSGADSPVPASMVALTKKLLGDVLIIVGGGIRSGRAAAELVAAGADLIVTGTAVEKSQDVASFISELTSSIRR
;
A
#
# COMPACT_ATOMS: atom_id res chain seq x y z
N GLU A 1 -5.92 3.27 17.88
CA GLU A 1 -5.31 3.60 19.19
C GLU A 1 -3.82 3.93 19.05
N ASN A 2 -3.03 3.17 18.27
CA ASN A 2 -1.58 3.39 18.14
C ASN A 2 -1.21 4.80 17.66
N GLN A 3 -2.00 5.41 16.78
CA GLN A 3 -1.79 6.79 16.31
C GLN A 3 -1.94 7.80 17.44
N ALA A 4 -2.88 7.57 18.37
CA ALA A 4 -3.07 8.45 19.52
C ALA A 4 -1.85 8.42 20.47
N MET A 5 -1.22 7.25 20.63
CA MET A 5 -0.01 7.11 21.44
C MET A 5 1.21 7.80 20.80
N GLY A 6 1.31 7.79 19.47
CA GLY A 6 2.40 8.44 18.75
C GLY A 6 2.26 9.96 18.59
N ALA A 7 1.04 10.47 18.56
CA ALA A 7 0.77 11.88 18.26
C ALA A 7 1.50 12.89 19.18
N PRO A 8 1.60 12.68 20.51
CA PRO A 8 2.37 13.57 21.38
C PRO A 8 3.86 13.64 21.06
N LEU A 9 4.43 12.54 20.55
CA LEU A 9 5.84 12.51 20.13
C LEU A 9 6.06 13.30 18.84
N VAL A 10 5.13 13.17 17.87
CA VAL A 10 5.14 13.98 16.65
C VAL A 10 5.15 15.47 16.99
N LEU A 11 4.28 15.90 17.90
CA LEU A 11 4.23 17.29 18.38
C LEU A 11 5.52 17.69 19.09
N ARG A 12 5.99 16.88 20.05
CA ARG A 12 7.19 17.16 20.86
C ARG A 12 8.42 17.36 20.00
N TYR A 13 8.60 16.50 18.98
CA TYR A 13 9.76 16.56 18.10
C TYR A 13 9.54 17.43 16.86
N ARG A 14 8.38 18.08 16.74
CA ARG A 14 7.99 18.94 15.60
C ARG A 14 8.19 18.24 14.27
N LEU A 15 7.79 16.96 14.20
CA LEU A 15 7.93 16.16 12.97
C LEU A 15 6.85 16.57 11.96
N GLU A 16 7.24 16.63 10.69
CA GLU A 16 6.27 16.70 9.61
C GLU A 16 5.54 15.35 9.52
N ALA A 17 4.21 15.39 9.57
CA ALA A 17 3.36 14.22 9.48
C ALA A 17 2.46 14.29 8.25
N LEU A 18 2.54 13.28 7.39
CA LEU A 18 1.67 13.14 6.24
C LEU A 18 0.53 12.15 6.57
N PRO A 19 -0.73 12.62 6.62
CA PRO A 19 -1.84 11.73 6.92
C PRO A 19 -2.09 10.76 5.75
N MET A 20 -2.23 9.47 6.08
CA MET A 20 -2.39 8.41 5.10
C MET A 20 -3.51 7.45 5.50
N ALA A 21 -4.43 7.15 4.58
CA ALA A 21 -5.39 6.08 4.74
C ALA A 21 -4.70 4.73 4.50
N TYR A 22 -4.48 3.97 5.56
CA TYR A 22 -3.84 2.66 5.50
C TYR A 22 -4.92 1.57 5.48
N ILE A 23 -5.14 0.97 4.32
CA ILE A 23 -6.26 0.05 4.05
C ILE A 23 -5.69 -1.34 3.84
N ILE A 24 -6.08 -2.27 4.71
CA ILE A 24 -5.53 -3.62 4.70
C ILE A 24 -6.48 -4.56 3.95
N ILE A 25 -5.94 -5.18 2.90
CA ILE A 25 -6.63 -6.14 2.03
C ILE A 25 -6.26 -7.55 2.48
N GLU A 26 -7.20 -8.48 2.41
CA GLU A 26 -6.90 -9.89 2.66
C GLU A 26 -5.65 -10.38 1.88
N PRO A 27 -4.79 -11.22 2.52
CA PRO A 27 -4.93 -11.84 3.84
C PRO A 27 -4.47 -10.95 5.00
N GLY A 28 -3.87 -9.77 4.77
CA GLY A 28 -3.48 -8.79 5.76
C GLY A 28 -2.26 -9.14 6.60
N GLY A 29 -2.00 -10.42 6.81
CA GLY A 29 -0.84 -10.89 7.60
C GLY A 29 -0.73 -10.28 8.99
N THR A 30 0.50 -10.12 9.47
CA THR A 30 0.79 -9.57 10.81
C THR A 30 0.27 -8.14 10.98
N VAL A 31 0.35 -7.30 9.94
CA VAL A 31 -0.11 -5.91 10.04
C VAL A 31 -1.62 -5.82 10.27
N GLY A 32 -2.40 -6.71 9.67
CA GLY A 32 -3.83 -6.80 9.91
C GLY A 32 -4.16 -7.19 11.35
N TYR A 33 -3.45 -8.17 11.88
CA TYR A 33 -3.64 -8.64 13.24
C TYR A 33 -3.23 -7.59 14.29
N VAL A 34 -2.01 -7.04 14.18
CA VAL A 34 -1.48 -6.05 15.14
C VAL A 34 -2.27 -4.74 15.09
N GLY A 35 -2.75 -4.36 13.91
CA GLY A 35 -3.57 -3.17 13.73
C GLY A 35 -5.04 -3.33 14.11
N ASP A 36 -5.46 -4.54 14.55
CA ASP A 36 -6.88 -4.88 14.78
C ASP A 36 -7.76 -4.41 13.62
N ALA A 37 -7.28 -4.68 12.40
CA ALA A 37 -7.90 -4.15 11.20
C ALA A 37 -9.03 -5.06 10.69
N ARG A 38 -10.14 -4.46 10.32
CA ARG A 38 -11.15 -5.14 9.54
C ARG A 38 -10.67 -5.26 8.10
N LEU A 39 -10.20 -6.44 7.70
CA LEU A 39 -9.64 -6.70 6.39
C LEU A 39 -10.68 -6.51 5.26
N ILE A 40 -10.26 -5.89 4.17
CA ILE A 40 -11.08 -5.75 2.98
C ILE A 40 -10.94 -7.02 2.12
N PRO A 41 -12.05 -7.68 1.76
CA PRO A 41 -12.00 -8.84 0.89
C PRO A 41 -11.42 -8.49 -0.50
N ARG A 42 -10.52 -9.34 -1.02
CA ARG A 42 -9.87 -9.14 -2.32
C ARG A 42 -10.84 -8.99 -3.49
N LYS A 43 -12.03 -9.62 -3.37
CA LYS A 43 -13.10 -9.59 -4.40
C LYS A 43 -14.06 -8.42 -4.25
N LYS A 44 -13.78 -7.47 -3.36
CA LYS A 44 -14.64 -6.32 -3.04
C LYS A 44 -13.90 -4.99 -3.20
N PRO A 45 -13.46 -4.64 -4.43
CA PRO A 45 -12.73 -3.40 -4.68
C PRO A 45 -13.53 -2.16 -4.29
N GLU A 46 -14.86 -2.19 -4.39
CA GLU A 46 -15.74 -1.10 -3.98
C GLU A 46 -15.62 -0.74 -2.49
N LEU A 47 -15.34 -1.71 -1.63
CA LEU A 47 -15.12 -1.44 -0.21
C LEU A 47 -13.79 -0.71 0.02
N ALA A 48 -12.71 -1.15 -0.64
CA ALA A 48 -11.43 -0.44 -0.57
C ALA A 48 -11.59 1.02 -1.03
N CYS A 49 -12.31 1.23 -2.13
CA CYS A 49 -12.60 2.56 -2.65
C CYS A 49 -13.41 3.42 -1.66
N ALA A 50 -14.40 2.85 -0.99
CA ALA A 50 -15.20 3.58 -0.01
C ALA A 50 -14.34 4.08 1.16
N TYR A 51 -13.46 3.23 1.70
CA TYR A 51 -12.49 3.65 2.74
C TYR A 51 -11.50 4.68 2.23
N ALA A 52 -11.01 4.51 1.01
CA ALA A 52 -10.07 5.45 0.41
C ALA A 52 -10.71 6.84 0.19
N LEU A 53 -11.96 6.88 -0.29
CA LEU A 53 -12.74 8.12 -0.41
C LEU A 53 -12.99 8.78 0.94
N ALA A 54 -13.33 8.01 1.97
CA ALA A 54 -13.46 8.53 3.32
C ALA A 54 -12.15 9.18 3.81
N GLY A 55 -11.00 8.53 3.56
CA GLY A 55 -9.69 9.11 3.84
C GLY A 55 -9.46 10.43 3.10
N LYS A 56 -9.77 10.47 1.81
CA LYS A 56 -9.67 11.70 0.99
C LYS A 56 -10.54 12.84 1.58
N TYR A 57 -11.78 12.55 1.95
CA TYR A 57 -12.68 13.55 2.54
C TYR A 57 -12.23 14.02 3.93
N LEU A 58 -11.47 13.20 4.65
CA LEU A 58 -10.80 13.57 5.90
C LEU A 58 -9.49 14.35 5.68
N GLY A 59 -9.13 14.66 4.43
CA GLY A 59 -7.94 15.42 4.09
C GLY A 59 -6.67 14.59 3.89
N MET A 60 -6.76 13.28 3.86
CA MET A 60 -5.61 12.40 3.58
C MET A 60 -5.22 12.49 2.11
N ARG A 61 -3.94 12.67 1.86
CA ARG A 61 -3.37 12.83 0.50
C ARG A 61 -2.68 11.58 -0.02
N LEU A 62 -2.56 10.58 0.84
CA LEU A 62 -1.96 9.28 0.57
C LEU A 62 -2.95 8.18 0.92
N VAL A 63 -3.04 7.18 0.06
CA VAL A 63 -3.78 5.93 0.31
C VAL A 63 -2.82 4.77 0.13
N TYR A 64 -2.71 3.93 1.14
CA TYR A 64 -1.91 2.71 1.10
C TYR A 64 -2.83 1.50 1.05
N LEU A 65 -2.72 0.71 0.00
CA LEU A 65 -3.38 -0.59 -0.15
C LEU A 65 -2.36 -1.69 0.19
N GLU A 66 -2.57 -2.38 1.30
CA GLU A 66 -1.63 -3.35 1.86
C GLU A 66 -2.21 -4.77 1.87
N ALA A 67 -1.51 -5.72 1.24
CA ALA A 67 -1.90 -7.14 1.29
C ALA A 67 -1.26 -7.92 2.45
N GLY A 68 -0.30 -7.34 3.16
CA GLY A 68 0.47 -7.96 4.22
C GLY A 68 1.84 -8.48 3.76
N SER A 69 2.84 -8.32 4.63
CA SER A 69 4.19 -8.85 4.39
C SER A 69 4.15 -10.36 4.20
N GLY A 70 4.79 -10.84 3.13
CA GLY A 70 4.83 -12.27 2.80
C GLY A 70 3.57 -12.82 2.14
N ALA A 71 2.56 -11.99 1.84
CA ALA A 71 1.36 -12.42 1.11
C ALA A 71 1.72 -13.13 -0.20
N ASP A 72 0.92 -14.13 -0.59
CA ASP A 72 1.18 -14.95 -1.79
C ASP A 72 0.98 -14.18 -3.09
N SER A 73 0.14 -13.15 -3.05
CA SER A 73 -0.13 -12.28 -4.19
C SER A 73 -0.36 -10.83 -3.75
N PRO A 74 0.00 -9.85 -4.58
CA PRO A 74 -0.24 -8.44 -4.26
C PRO A 74 -1.73 -8.09 -4.26
N VAL A 75 -2.05 -6.87 -3.87
CA VAL A 75 -3.39 -6.30 -4.04
C VAL A 75 -3.84 -6.45 -5.50
N PRO A 76 -5.10 -6.84 -5.78
CA PRO A 76 -5.59 -6.97 -7.15
C PRO A 76 -5.43 -5.67 -7.96
N ALA A 77 -4.84 -5.75 -9.16
CA ALA A 77 -4.65 -4.59 -10.03
C ALA A 77 -5.98 -3.88 -10.37
N SER A 78 -7.08 -4.63 -10.49
CA SER A 78 -8.44 -4.05 -10.68
C SER A 78 -8.89 -3.18 -9.51
N MET A 79 -8.50 -3.54 -8.28
CA MET A 79 -8.78 -2.73 -7.08
C MET A 79 -7.97 -1.43 -7.09
N VAL A 80 -6.69 -1.50 -7.47
CA VAL A 80 -5.82 -0.33 -7.63
C VAL A 80 -6.40 0.61 -8.70
N ALA A 81 -6.77 0.07 -9.87
CA ALA A 81 -7.31 0.84 -10.98
C ALA A 81 -8.62 1.56 -10.62
N LEU A 82 -9.54 0.87 -9.95
CA LEU A 82 -10.79 1.47 -9.50
C LEU A 82 -10.53 2.57 -8.46
N THR A 83 -9.64 2.32 -7.51
CA THR A 83 -9.27 3.30 -6.49
C THR A 83 -8.64 4.54 -7.12
N LYS A 84 -7.69 4.39 -8.05
CA LYS A 84 -7.05 5.52 -8.76
C LYS A 84 -8.06 6.32 -9.55
N LYS A 85 -8.96 5.65 -10.27
CA LYS A 85 -10.02 6.29 -11.06
C LYS A 85 -10.91 7.20 -10.19
N LEU A 86 -11.25 6.76 -8.98
CA LEU A 86 -12.16 7.51 -8.09
C LEU A 86 -11.46 8.60 -7.28
N LEU A 87 -10.19 8.40 -6.93
CA LEU A 87 -9.45 9.34 -6.09
C LEU A 87 -8.76 10.46 -6.89
N GLY A 88 -8.44 10.22 -8.16
CA GLY A 88 -7.79 11.20 -9.03
C GLY A 88 -6.37 11.55 -8.59
N ASP A 89 -6.20 12.67 -7.93
CA ASP A 89 -4.93 13.29 -7.53
C ASP A 89 -4.31 12.72 -6.25
N VAL A 90 -5.02 11.87 -5.52
CA VAL A 90 -4.47 11.19 -4.33
C VAL A 90 -3.42 10.17 -4.75
N LEU A 91 -2.29 10.15 -4.07
CA LEU A 91 -1.22 9.19 -4.33
C LEU A 91 -1.58 7.82 -3.76
N ILE A 92 -1.44 6.78 -4.59
CA ILE A 92 -1.72 5.40 -4.22
C ILE A 92 -0.42 4.64 -4.03
N ILE A 93 -0.24 4.11 -2.84
CA ILE A 93 0.85 3.23 -2.45
C ILE A 93 0.32 1.80 -2.43
N VAL A 94 1.07 0.86 -2.97
CA VAL A 94 0.70 -0.57 -2.93
C VAL A 94 1.84 -1.38 -2.35
N GLY A 95 1.53 -2.21 -1.35
CA GLY A 95 2.49 -3.10 -0.71
C GLY A 95 1.94 -4.48 -0.40
N GLY A 96 2.86 -5.37 -0.04
CA GLY A 96 2.57 -6.77 0.27
C GLY A 96 2.46 -7.66 -0.97
N GLY A 97 3.13 -8.83 -0.93
CA GLY A 97 3.06 -9.85 -1.98
C GLY A 97 3.72 -9.53 -3.32
N ILE A 98 4.43 -8.42 -3.46
CA ILE A 98 5.10 -8.02 -4.70
C ILE A 98 6.48 -8.71 -4.74
N ARG A 99 6.67 -9.65 -5.70
CA ARG A 99 7.84 -10.52 -5.76
C ARG A 99 8.62 -10.45 -7.07
N SER A 100 8.20 -9.62 -8.04
CA SER A 100 8.86 -9.48 -9.34
C SER A 100 8.61 -8.12 -9.95
N GLY A 101 9.49 -7.72 -10.87
CA GLY A 101 9.32 -6.51 -11.68
C GLY A 101 8.02 -6.51 -12.47
N ARG A 102 7.62 -7.67 -13.02
CA ARG A 102 6.35 -7.81 -13.74
C ARG A 102 5.14 -7.48 -12.86
N ALA A 103 5.09 -8.02 -11.63
CA ALA A 103 3.99 -7.73 -10.70
C ALA A 103 3.97 -6.23 -10.31
N ALA A 104 5.13 -5.62 -10.11
CA ALA A 104 5.24 -4.19 -9.85
C ALA A 104 4.75 -3.35 -11.05
N ALA A 105 5.15 -3.72 -12.28
CA ALA A 105 4.72 -3.05 -13.50
C ALA A 105 3.20 -3.11 -13.71
N GLU A 106 2.57 -4.26 -13.44
CA GLU A 106 1.11 -4.43 -13.52
C GLU A 106 0.39 -3.47 -12.55
N LEU A 107 0.90 -3.28 -11.33
CA LEU A 107 0.32 -2.37 -10.35
C LEU A 107 0.51 -0.90 -10.73
N VAL A 108 1.68 -0.53 -11.25
CA VAL A 108 1.96 0.83 -11.76
C VAL A 108 1.09 1.13 -12.98
N ALA A 109 0.90 0.17 -13.89
CA ALA A 109 -0.01 0.31 -15.02
C ALA A 109 -1.47 0.48 -14.57
N ALA A 110 -1.86 -0.14 -13.45
CA ALA A 110 -3.17 0.02 -12.82
C ALA A 110 -3.34 1.37 -12.08
N GLY A 111 -2.28 2.13 -11.88
CA GLY A 111 -2.34 3.46 -11.28
C GLY A 111 -1.71 3.59 -9.89
N ALA A 112 -0.91 2.62 -9.45
CA ALA A 112 -0.07 2.79 -8.28
C ALA A 112 1.01 3.86 -8.56
N ASP A 113 1.16 4.80 -7.65
CA ASP A 113 2.20 5.84 -7.72
C ASP A 113 3.48 5.40 -7.02
N LEU A 114 3.36 4.55 -5.99
CA LEU A 114 4.46 4.01 -5.19
C LEU A 114 4.28 2.51 -4.98
N ILE A 115 5.39 1.77 -5.07
CA ILE A 115 5.45 0.33 -4.79
C ILE A 115 6.31 0.10 -3.55
N VAL A 116 5.80 -0.70 -2.61
CA VAL A 116 6.54 -1.11 -1.41
C VAL A 116 6.76 -2.61 -1.43
N THR A 117 8.00 -3.03 -1.30
CA THR A 117 8.41 -4.42 -1.19
C THR A 117 9.41 -4.60 -0.05
N GLY A 118 9.23 -5.61 0.75
CA GLY A 118 10.11 -5.95 1.89
C GLY A 118 10.58 -7.39 1.76
N THR A 119 9.72 -8.35 2.06
CA THR A 119 10.06 -9.78 2.13
C THR A 119 10.78 -10.33 0.88
N ALA A 120 10.47 -9.81 -0.30
CA ALA A 120 11.14 -10.24 -1.53
C ALA A 120 12.59 -9.74 -1.58
N VAL A 121 12.87 -8.53 -1.10
CA VAL A 121 14.21 -7.97 -0.95
C VAL A 121 15.00 -8.77 0.09
N GLU A 122 14.41 -9.00 1.27
CA GLU A 122 15.04 -9.72 2.39
C GLU A 122 15.41 -11.17 2.03
N LYS A 123 14.62 -11.82 1.15
CA LYS A 123 14.86 -13.20 0.70
C LYS A 123 15.70 -13.30 -0.57
N SER A 124 16.04 -12.18 -1.19
CA SER A 124 16.85 -12.18 -2.40
C SER A 124 18.32 -12.53 -2.08
N GLN A 125 18.91 -13.41 -2.88
CA GLN A 125 20.35 -13.69 -2.82
C GLN A 125 21.17 -12.56 -3.46
N ASP A 126 20.61 -11.83 -4.42
CA ASP A 126 21.20 -10.65 -5.06
C ASP A 126 20.20 -9.49 -5.01
N VAL A 127 20.29 -8.73 -3.93
CA VAL A 127 19.42 -7.57 -3.68
C VAL A 127 19.59 -6.50 -4.74
N ALA A 128 20.82 -6.26 -5.21
CA ALA A 128 21.12 -5.22 -6.18
C ALA A 128 20.44 -5.51 -7.52
N SER A 129 20.59 -6.73 -8.03
CA SER A 129 19.92 -7.17 -9.27
C SER A 129 18.41 -7.14 -9.15
N PHE A 130 17.86 -7.59 -8.01
CA PHE A 130 16.42 -7.56 -7.78
C PHE A 130 15.84 -6.14 -7.76
N ILE A 131 16.49 -5.20 -7.08
CA ILE A 131 16.08 -3.79 -7.05
C ILE A 131 16.23 -3.15 -8.44
N SER A 132 17.29 -3.49 -9.18
CA SER A 132 17.48 -3.02 -10.55
C SER A 132 16.35 -3.51 -11.47
N GLU A 133 15.97 -4.79 -11.38
CA GLU A 133 14.83 -5.36 -12.12
C GLU A 133 13.53 -4.60 -11.78
N LEU A 134 13.22 -4.46 -10.48
CA LEU A 134 12.01 -3.75 -10.02
C LEU A 134 11.96 -2.33 -10.57
N THR A 135 13.04 -1.57 -10.38
CA THR A 135 13.09 -0.15 -10.78
C THR A 135 13.03 0.02 -12.29
N SER A 136 13.67 -0.87 -13.06
CA SER A 136 13.60 -0.85 -14.51
C SER A 136 12.20 -1.16 -15.03
N SER A 137 11.49 -2.07 -14.37
CA SER A 137 10.14 -2.49 -14.76
C SER A 137 9.06 -1.45 -14.52
N ILE A 138 9.26 -0.51 -13.58
CA ILE A 138 8.29 0.52 -13.20
C ILE A 138 8.62 1.92 -13.74
N ARG A 139 9.78 2.11 -14.35
CA ARG A 139 10.12 3.38 -15.02
C ARG A 139 9.22 3.57 -16.24
N ARG A 140 8.54 4.70 -16.27
CA ARG A 140 7.77 5.19 -17.43
C ARG A 140 8.64 6.07 -18.30
#